data_a4cb347f17821870226f037452776163
#
_entry.id   a4cb347f17821870226f037452776163
#
_cell.length_a   1.000
_cell.length_b   1.000
_cell.length_c   1.000
_cell.angle_alpha   90.00
_cell.angle_beta   90.00
_cell.angle_gamma   90.00
#
_symmetry.space_group_name_H-M   'P 1'
#
loop_
_entity.id
_entity.type
_entity.pdbx_description
1 polymer ?
#
loop_
_entity_poly.entity_id
_entity_poly.type
_entity_poly.pdbx_seq_one_letter_code
_entity_poly.pdbx_strand_id
1 'polypeptide(L)'
;MALTRADIAASAQRLTADGFELYLASHREVLDRLNTSPFGVPVTMLDFLTAGPSDWSVADLMRVYNVLNATAFGDKGIPLQNWVMIDLGLLPSAFLLVALPMARAEAILSDPGRTPAERERIERVLPAVLAQARRLGYDGPIPVAGYCAAPTPIPGGWVGWSLCSAIPGLGTVTKGLGLEVYGARTLTGVAQFSDQGLRVHRRFGPMRIIAATLDLHPVPHTLVYRSDVFADDPPQAPTFWMDCRDLDAQRDMQAAIEAGTSRFSVLSPGLVDDRVPILECTS
;
A
#
# COMPACT_ATOMS: atom_id res chain seq x y z
N MET A 1 10.56 11.27 -8.67
CA MET A 1 11.49 11.63 -7.58
C MET A 1 11.18 10.74 -6.38
N ALA A 2 12.19 10.18 -5.74
CA ALA A 2 12.03 9.44 -4.50
C ALA A 2 11.47 10.36 -3.39
N LEU A 3 10.69 9.77 -2.47
CA LEU A 3 10.17 10.48 -1.30
C LEU A 3 11.16 10.33 -0.14
N THR A 4 11.38 11.42 0.56
CA THR A 4 12.14 11.41 1.80
C THR A 4 11.21 11.20 3.00
N ARG A 5 11.80 10.86 4.14
CA ARG A 5 11.05 10.83 5.41
C ARG A 5 10.44 12.19 5.74
N ALA A 6 11.12 13.30 5.40
CA ALA A 6 10.60 14.65 5.62
C ALA A 6 9.35 14.94 4.79
N ASP A 7 9.28 14.47 3.53
CA ASP A 7 8.09 14.63 2.69
C ASP A 7 6.89 13.89 3.27
N ILE A 8 7.12 12.67 3.81
CA ILE A 8 6.06 11.88 4.45
C ILE A 8 5.64 12.54 5.76
N ALA A 9 6.57 13.02 6.58
CA ALA A 9 6.27 13.73 7.81
C ALA A 9 5.37 14.95 7.57
N ALA A 10 5.75 15.81 6.62
CA ALA A 10 4.94 16.97 6.25
C ALA A 10 3.56 16.59 5.72
N SER A 11 3.46 15.49 4.98
CA SER A 11 2.17 14.99 4.48
C SER A 11 1.30 14.40 5.59
N ALA A 12 1.89 13.69 6.55
CA ALA A 12 1.20 13.14 7.70
C ALA A 12 0.64 14.23 8.61
N GLN A 13 1.41 15.28 8.87
CA GLN A 13 0.97 16.43 9.65
C GLN A 13 -0.21 17.15 8.97
N ARG A 14 -0.16 17.33 7.65
CA ARG A 14 -1.29 17.89 6.89
C ARG A 14 -2.54 17.03 7.00
N LEU A 15 -2.43 15.70 6.84
CA LEU A 15 -3.57 14.79 6.98
C LEU A 15 -4.24 14.95 8.34
N THR A 16 -3.47 15.01 9.43
CA THR A 16 -4.03 15.20 10.77
C THR A 16 -4.69 16.57 10.93
N ALA A 17 -4.07 17.64 10.40
CA ALA A 17 -4.65 18.97 10.38
C ALA A 17 -5.96 19.02 9.56
N ASP A 18 -6.05 18.22 8.49
CA ASP A 18 -7.25 18.06 7.68
C ASP A 18 -8.29 17.11 8.29
N GLY A 19 -8.09 16.70 9.56
CA GLY A 19 -9.04 15.90 10.33
C GLY A 19 -9.07 14.42 9.96
N PHE A 20 -8.02 13.90 9.30
CA PHE A 20 -7.85 12.47 9.17
C PHE A 20 -7.31 11.87 10.48
N GLU A 21 -7.75 10.68 10.77
CA GLU A 21 -7.36 9.88 11.92
C GLU A 21 -6.56 8.66 11.47
N LEU A 22 -5.56 8.29 12.28
CA LEU A 22 -4.69 7.17 11.98
C LEU A 22 -4.93 6.04 12.98
N TYR A 23 -5.15 4.84 12.46
CA TYR A 23 -5.37 3.63 13.25
C TYR A 23 -4.37 2.57 12.83
N LEU A 24 -3.85 1.84 13.80
CA LEU A 24 -2.98 0.70 13.58
C LEU A 24 -3.61 -0.53 14.21
N ALA A 25 -4.17 -1.39 13.39
CA ALA A 25 -4.82 -2.63 13.81
C ALA A 25 -3.87 -3.81 13.64
N SER A 26 -3.64 -4.58 14.70
CA SER A 26 -2.78 -5.77 14.71
C SER A 26 -3.00 -6.60 15.95
N HIS A 27 -2.33 -7.76 16.03
CA HIS A 27 -2.19 -8.53 17.25
C HIS A 27 -1.32 -7.76 18.26
N ARG A 28 -1.67 -7.84 19.55
CA ARG A 28 -1.02 -7.06 20.62
C ARG A 28 0.51 -7.21 20.64
N GLU A 29 1.02 -8.43 20.48
CA GLU A 29 2.46 -8.69 20.49
C GLU A 29 3.22 -7.97 19.38
N VAL A 30 2.55 -7.66 18.27
CA VAL A 30 3.11 -6.88 17.17
C VAL A 30 3.03 -5.40 17.50
N LEU A 31 1.89 -4.94 18.04
CA LEU A 31 1.65 -3.54 18.40
C LEU A 31 2.74 -2.99 19.33
N ASP A 32 3.16 -3.79 20.33
CA ASP A 32 4.18 -3.40 21.32
C ASP A 32 5.56 -3.12 20.69
N ARG A 33 5.78 -3.52 19.44
CA ARG A 33 7.05 -3.36 18.70
C ARG A 33 7.02 -2.24 17.66
N LEU A 34 5.87 -1.59 17.47
CA LEU A 34 5.66 -0.61 16.43
C LEU A 34 5.80 0.82 16.96
N ASN A 35 6.16 1.73 16.07
CA ASN A 35 6.21 3.15 16.40
C ASN A 35 4.78 3.73 16.42
N THR A 36 4.31 4.12 17.60
CA THR A 36 2.95 4.64 17.80
C THR A 36 2.82 6.14 17.54
N SER A 37 3.90 6.81 17.23
CA SER A 37 3.92 8.25 16.94
C SER A 37 4.89 8.59 15.80
N PRO A 38 4.68 8.01 14.60
CA PRO A 38 5.53 8.27 13.45
C PRO A 38 5.47 9.76 13.11
N PHE A 39 6.63 10.38 13.03
CA PHE A 39 6.75 11.82 12.73
C PHE A 39 6.01 12.75 13.71
N GLY A 40 5.79 12.31 14.96
CA GLY A 40 5.04 13.07 15.96
C GLY A 40 3.51 13.10 15.74
N VAL A 41 2.99 12.32 14.80
CA VAL A 41 1.55 12.19 14.55
C VAL A 41 1.01 11.01 15.38
N PRO A 42 -0.06 11.21 16.18
CA PRO A 42 -0.63 10.14 17.00
C PRO A 42 -1.29 9.06 16.12
N VAL A 43 -1.04 7.80 16.45
CA VAL A 43 -1.70 6.64 15.86
C VAL A 43 -2.43 5.88 16.95
N THR A 44 -3.72 5.68 16.78
CA THR A 44 -4.54 4.90 17.71
C THR A 44 -4.29 3.40 17.47
N MET A 45 -3.85 2.71 18.52
CA MET A 45 -3.57 1.28 18.47
C MET A 45 -4.85 0.48 18.69
N LEU A 46 -5.10 -0.49 17.81
CA LEU A 46 -6.27 -1.37 17.86
C LEU A 46 -5.80 -2.82 17.93
N ASP A 47 -6.12 -3.47 19.02
CA ASP A 47 -5.89 -4.91 19.16
C ASP A 47 -7.09 -5.66 18.56
N PHE A 48 -6.83 -6.61 17.66
CA PHE A 48 -7.89 -7.43 17.05
C PHE A 48 -8.68 -8.28 18.04
N LEU A 49 -8.10 -8.59 19.20
CA LEU A 49 -8.69 -9.49 20.20
C LEU A 49 -9.44 -8.75 21.31
N THR A 50 -9.35 -7.42 21.36
CA THR A 50 -10.00 -6.62 22.39
C THR A 50 -11.06 -5.70 21.81
N ALA A 51 -12.00 -5.27 22.67
CA ALA A 51 -12.93 -4.21 22.29
C ALA A 51 -12.14 -2.92 21.94
N GLY A 52 -12.61 -2.20 20.95
CA GLY A 52 -12.01 -0.93 20.55
C GLY A 52 -12.06 0.12 21.65
N PRO A 53 -11.35 1.23 21.48
CA PRO A 53 -11.24 2.30 22.49
C PRO A 53 -12.55 3.11 22.67
N SER A 54 -13.60 2.78 21.96
CA SER A 54 -14.88 3.48 21.94
C SER A 54 -16.06 2.52 21.77
N ASP A 55 -17.25 3.04 21.60
CA ASP A 55 -18.49 2.27 21.46
C ASP A 55 -18.57 1.45 20.14
N TRP A 56 -17.63 1.64 19.22
CA TRP A 56 -17.58 0.89 17.97
C TRP A 56 -16.60 -0.29 18.00
N SER A 57 -16.90 -1.30 17.18
CA SER A 57 -16.17 -2.57 17.11
C SER A 57 -14.99 -2.51 16.14
N VAL A 58 -13.79 -2.95 16.57
CA VAL A 58 -12.63 -3.14 15.68
C VAL A 58 -12.95 -4.14 14.56
N ALA A 59 -13.73 -5.18 14.86
CA ALA A 59 -14.16 -6.15 13.85
C ALA A 59 -15.03 -5.50 12.76
N ASP A 60 -15.89 -4.55 13.12
CA ASP A 60 -16.71 -3.83 12.14
C ASP A 60 -15.88 -2.84 11.34
N LEU A 61 -14.92 -2.13 11.95
CA LEU A 61 -13.93 -1.33 11.22
C LEU A 61 -13.24 -2.19 10.14
N MET A 62 -12.78 -3.39 10.49
CA MET A 62 -12.10 -4.28 9.55
C MET A 62 -13.05 -4.81 8.46
N ARG A 63 -14.33 -5.04 8.77
CA ARG A 63 -15.35 -5.38 7.76
C ARG A 63 -15.59 -4.24 6.78
N VAL A 64 -15.60 -2.99 7.26
CA VAL A 64 -15.70 -1.79 6.42
C VAL A 64 -14.43 -1.62 5.58
N TYR A 65 -13.25 -1.79 6.17
CA TYR A 65 -11.98 -1.75 5.45
C TYR A 65 -11.88 -2.83 4.37
N ASN A 66 -12.40 -4.02 4.61
CA ASN A 66 -12.38 -5.07 3.59
C ASN A 66 -13.20 -4.70 2.35
N VAL A 67 -14.28 -3.94 2.49
CA VAL A 67 -15.02 -3.41 1.34
C VAL A 67 -14.19 -2.38 0.57
N LEU A 68 -13.44 -1.51 1.27
CA LEU A 68 -12.47 -0.61 0.62
C LEU A 68 -11.46 -1.40 -0.22
N ASN A 69 -10.87 -2.45 0.35
CA ASN A 69 -9.90 -3.31 -0.32
C ASN A 69 -10.55 -4.02 -1.53
N ALA A 70 -11.68 -4.69 -1.33
CA ALA A 70 -12.38 -5.43 -2.36
C ALA A 70 -12.79 -4.53 -3.54
N THR A 71 -13.28 -3.33 -3.26
CA THR A 71 -13.70 -2.37 -4.30
C THR A 71 -12.49 -1.77 -5.03
N ALA A 72 -11.38 -1.54 -4.30
CA ALA A 72 -10.17 -0.98 -4.91
C ALA A 72 -9.45 -1.96 -5.84
N PHE A 73 -9.59 -3.27 -5.62
CA PHE A 73 -8.90 -4.34 -6.36
C PHE A 73 -9.85 -5.26 -7.15
N GLY A 74 -11.17 -5.07 -7.03
CA GLY A 74 -12.15 -5.96 -7.64
C GLY A 74 -12.05 -6.03 -9.16
N ASP A 75 -11.77 -4.91 -9.80
CA ASP A 75 -11.54 -4.81 -11.24
C ASP A 75 -10.26 -5.52 -11.72
N LYS A 76 -9.32 -5.77 -10.80
CA LYS A 76 -8.07 -6.48 -11.04
C LYS A 76 -8.15 -7.98 -10.72
N GLY A 77 -9.28 -8.45 -10.17
CA GLY A 77 -9.48 -9.85 -9.78
C GLY A 77 -8.63 -10.31 -8.58
N ILE A 78 -8.07 -9.40 -7.80
CA ILE A 78 -7.20 -9.70 -6.66
C ILE A 78 -7.63 -9.09 -5.31
N PRO A 79 -8.96 -8.98 -5.01
CA PRO A 79 -9.36 -8.53 -3.69
C PRO A 79 -8.96 -9.56 -2.63
N LEU A 80 -8.50 -9.09 -1.46
CA LEU A 80 -8.29 -9.99 -0.34
C LEU A 80 -9.64 -10.58 0.11
N GLN A 81 -9.67 -11.90 0.26
CA GLN A 81 -10.85 -12.59 0.78
C GLN A 81 -11.05 -12.26 2.26
N ASN A 82 -12.30 -12.27 2.75
CA ASN A 82 -12.61 -11.95 4.14
C ASN A 82 -11.83 -12.82 5.13
N TRP A 83 -11.70 -14.12 4.86
CA TRP A 83 -10.97 -15.03 5.73
C TRP A 83 -9.46 -14.73 5.75
N VAL A 84 -8.87 -14.33 4.63
CA VAL A 84 -7.46 -13.88 4.58
C VAL A 84 -7.25 -12.65 5.45
N MET A 85 -8.20 -11.70 5.44
CA MET A 85 -8.14 -10.51 6.30
C MET A 85 -8.20 -10.87 7.78
N ILE A 86 -9.01 -11.88 8.14
CA ILE A 86 -9.09 -12.38 9.51
C ILE A 86 -7.78 -13.07 9.90
N ASP A 87 -7.28 -13.96 9.06
CA ASP A 87 -6.03 -14.68 9.32
C ASP A 87 -4.83 -13.72 9.43
N LEU A 88 -4.75 -12.71 8.55
CA LEU A 88 -3.75 -11.66 8.66
C LEU A 88 -3.87 -10.86 9.97
N GLY A 89 -5.09 -10.71 10.51
CA GLY A 89 -5.32 -10.07 11.80
C GLY A 89 -4.81 -10.90 12.99
N LEU A 90 -4.84 -12.21 12.86
CA LEU A 90 -4.37 -13.15 13.91
C LEU A 90 -2.88 -13.49 13.76
N LEU A 91 -2.29 -13.28 12.58
CA LEU A 91 -0.87 -13.44 12.32
C LEU A 91 -0.11 -12.14 12.71
N PRO A 92 1.22 -12.18 12.80
CA PRO A 92 2.02 -11.00 13.10
C PRO A 92 2.06 -10.00 11.93
N SER A 93 0.91 -9.55 11.47
CA SER A 93 0.76 -8.50 10.46
C SER A 93 0.16 -7.24 11.07
N ALA A 94 0.31 -6.12 10.39
CA ALA A 94 -0.20 -4.83 10.84
C ALA A 94 -0.91 -4.11 9.70
N PHE A 95 -2.03 -3.47 10.03
CA PHE A 95 -2.85 -2.68 9.13
C PHE A 95 -2.82 -1.22 9.58
N LEU A 96 -2.08 -0.38 8.87
CA LEU A 96 -2.23 1.05 9.03
C LEU A 96 -3.42 1.53 8.22
N LEU A 97 -4.39 2.14 8.89
CA LEU A 97 -5.60 2.69 8.31
C LEU A 97 -5.59 4.21 8.45
N VAL A 98 -5.97 4.89 7.39
CA VAL A 98 -6.30 6.33 7.39
C VAL A 98 -7.80 6.43 7.26
N ALA A 99 -8.44 7.10 8.21
CA ALA A 99 -9.88 7.16 8.33
C ALA A 99 -10.38 8.59 8.54
N LEU A 100 -11.68 8.77 8.38
CA LEU A 100 -12.41 10.02 8.59
C LEU A 100 -13.70 9.76 9.37
N PRO A 101 -14.18 10.71 10.17
CA PRO A 101 -15.56 10.67 10.66
C PRO A 101 -16.55 10.51 9.50
N MET A 102 -17.66 9.79 9.72
CA MET A 102 -18.68 9.49 8.70
C MET A 102 -19.10 10.74 7.91
N ALA A 103 -19.46 11.82 8.61
CA ALA A 103 -19.93 13.06 7.97
C ALA A 103 -18.86 13.69 7.06
N ARG A 104 -17.57 13.56 7.41
CA ARG A 104 -16.46 14.04 6.59
C ARG A 104 -16.24 13.16 5.35
N ALA A 105 -16.36 11.85 5.49
CA ALA A 105 -16.29 10.92 4.38
C ALA A 105 -17.43 11.15 3.39
N GLU A 106 -18.65 11.43 3.87
CA GLU A 106 -19.80 11.82 3.03
C GLU A 106 -19.57 13.15 2.31
N ALA A 107 -19.01 14.15 2.98
CA ALA A 107 -18.73 15.45 2.39
C ALA A 107 -17.75 15.37 1.20
N ILE A 108 -16.82 14.42 1.22
CA ILE A 108 -15.89 14.20 0.11
C ILE A 108 -16.59 13.80 -1.20
N LEU A 109 -17.71 13.07 -1.13
CA LEU A 109 -18.50 12.71 -2.32
C LEU A 109 -19.12 13.93 -3.00
N SER A 110 -19.41 14.97 -2.25
CA SER A 110 -20.09 16.18 -2.73
C SER A 110 -19.13 17.34 -3.00
N ASP A 111 -17.82 17.13 -2.87
CA ASP A 111 -16.80 18.18 -3.04
C ASP A 111 -16.65 18.57 -4.52
N PRO A 112 -17.09 19.79 -4.93
CA PRO A 112 -16.98 20.24 -6.32
C PRO A 112 -15.54 20.58 -6.75
N GLY A 113 -14.62 20.77 -5.79
CA GLY A 113 -13.24 21.16 -6.06
C GLY A 113 -12.36 20.02 -6.61
N ARG A 114 -12.90 18.81 -6.71
CA ARG A 114 -12.15 17.63 -7.19
C ARG A 114 -12.02 17.61 -8.72
N THR A 115 -10.86 17.20 -9.19
CA THR A 115 -10.66 16.91 -10.61
C THR A 115 -11.54 15.75 -11.08
N PRO A 116 -11.85 15.61 -12.38
CA PRO A 116 -12.64 14.50 -12.89
C PRO A 116 -12.08 13.12 -12.53
N ALA A 117 -10.76 12.93 -12.61
CA ALA A 117 -10.10 11.66 -12.28
C ALA A 117 -10.17 11.33 -10.78
N GLU A 118 -10.04 12.34 -9.90
CA GLU A 118 -10.21 12.16 -8.46
C GLU A 118 -11.67 11.78 -8.13
N ARG A 119 -12.62 12.46 -8.74
CA ARG A 119 -14.05 12.21 -8.57
C ARG A 119 -14.41 10.78 -9.00
N GLU A 120 -14.00 10.36 -10.19
CA GLU A 120 -14.22 9.00 -10.68
C GLU A 120 -13.73 7.95 -9.69
N ARG A 121 -12.52 8.12 -9.14
CA ARG A 121 -11.97 7.20 -8.15
C ARG A 121 -12.78 7.16 -6.87
N ILE A 122 -13.14 8.33 -6.34
CA ILE A 122 -13.91 8.46 -5.10
C ILE A 122 -15.31 7.86 -5.27
N GLU A 123 -16.02 8.21 -6.36
CA GLU A 123 -17.36 7.70 -6.67
C GLU A 123 -17.39 6.19 -6.90
N ARG A 124 -16.32 5.62 -7.41
CA ARG A 124 -16.20 4.17 -7.58
C ARG A 124 -16.05 3.42 -6.26
N VAL A 125 -15.35 3.98 -5.28
CA VAL A 125 -14.92 3.24 -4.08
C VAL A 125 -15.69 3.64 -2.83
N LEU A 126 -15.77 4.93 -2.53
CA LEU A 126 -16.26 5.41 -1.25
C LEU A 126 -17.76 5.11 -0.98
N PRO A 127 -18.67 5.14 -1.96
CA PRO A 127 -20.07 4.80 -1.73
C PRO A 127 -20.27 3.37 -1.19
N ALA A 128 -19.52 2.40 -1.68
CA ALA A 128 -19.58 1.02 -1.20
C ALA A 128 -19.11 0.89 0.25
N VAL A 129 -18.07 1.61 0.63
CA VAL A 129 -17.53 1.67 2.00
C VAL A 129 -18.57 2.25 2.96
N LEU A 130 -19.17 3.38 2.60
CA LEU A 130 -20.22 4.04 3.39
C LEU A 130 -21.48 3.18 3.50
N ALA A 131 -21.89 2.53 2.42
CA ALA A 131 -23.03 1.61 2.43
C ALA A 131 -22.81 0.42 3.39
N GLN A 132 -21.59 -0.13 3.43
CA GLN A 132 -21.23 -1.18 4.37
C GLN A 132 -21.29 -0.70 5.82
N ALA A 133 -20.73 0.47 6.13
CA ALA A 133 -20.78 1.04 7.47
C ALA A 133 -22.24 1.20 7.94
N ARG A 134 -23.09 1.78 7.10
CA ARG A 134 -24.53 1.92 7.41
C ARG A 134 -25.23 0.58 7.60
N ARG A 135 -24.91 -0.43 6.76
CA ARG A 135 -25.50 -1.78 6.87
C ARG A 135 -25.14 -2.46 8.19
N LEU A 136 -23.96 -2.21 8.73
CA LEU A 136 -23.52 -2.74 10.02
C LEU A 136 -24.02 -1.93 11.22
N GLY A 137 -24.63 -0.76 11.02
CA GLY A 137 -24.88 0.20 12.10
C GLY A 137 -23.58 0.72 12.72
N TYR A 138 -22.50 0.72 11.93
CA TYR A 138 -21.18 1.15 12.37
C TYR A 138 -21.10 2.67 12.39
N ASP A 139 -20.80 3.24 13.55
CA ASP A 139 -20.71 4.68 13.82
C ASP A 139 -19.26 5.16 14.05
N GLY A 140 -18.29 4.27 13.92
CA GLY A 140 -16.88 4.58 14.03
C GLY A 140 -16.30 5.28 12.79
N PRO A 141 -14.97 5.48 12.77
CA PRO A 141 -14.25 6.15 11.68
C PRO A 141 -14.30 5.32 10.38
N ILE A 142 -14.51 6.00 9.26
CA ILE A 142 -14.58 5.37 7.94
C ILE A 142 -13.19 5.26 7.33
N PRO A 143 -12.66 4.05 7.09
CA PRO A 143 -11.37 3.87 6.46
C PRO A 143 -11.43 4.30 4.99
N VAL A 144 -10.54 5.20 4.60
CA VAL A 144 -10.43 5.74 3.25
C VAL A 144 -9.12 5.36 2.57
N ALA A 145 -8.15 4.87 3.33
CA ALA A 145 -6.95 4.21 2.82
C ALA A 145 -6.41 3.21 3.84
N GLY A 146 -5.64 2.22 3.37
CA GLY A 146 -4.97 1.28 4.24
C GLY A 146 -3.77 0.63 3.59
N TYR A 147 -2.81 0.29 4.43
CA TYR A 147 -1.60 -0.45 4.06
C TYR A 147 -1.39 -1.61 5.04
N CYS A 148 -1.40 -2.83 4.50
CA CYS A 148 -1.15 -4.05 5.26
C CYS A 148 0.25 -4.58 4.95
N ALA A 149 1.01 -4.93 5.99
CA ALA A 149 2.28 -5.61 5.86
C ALA A 149 2.50 -6.60 7.01
N ALA A 150 3.37 -7.58 6.78
CA ALA A 150 3.80 -8.55 7.78
C ALA A 150 5.33 -8.54 7.93
N PRO A 151 5.87 -8.72 9.15
CA PRO A 151 7.30 -8.81 9.36
C PRO A 151 7.86 -10.09 8.74
N THR A 152 9.12 -10.03 8.31
CA THR A 152 9.90 -11.20 7.92
C THR A 152 10.78 -11.66 9.08
N PRO A 153 11.39 -12.85 9.02
CA PRO A 153 12.39 -13.27 10.00
C PRO A 153 13.64 -12.37 10.05
N ILE A 154 13.84 -11.54 9.03
CA ILE A 154 14.98 -10.61 8.96
C ILE A 154 14.62 -9.33 9.72
N PRO A 155 15.42 -8.89 10.69
CA PRO A 155 15.16 -7.67 11.45
C PRO A 155 15.00 -6.44 10.54
N GLY A 156 13.87 -5.75 10.65
CA GLY A 156 13.50 -4.62 9.80
C GLY A 156 13.03 -5.01 8.38
N GLY A 157 12.89 -6.30 8.10
CA GLY A 157 12.31 -6.80 6.85
C GLY A 157 10.80 -6.96 6.95
N TRP A 158 10.09 -6.50 5.92
CA TRP A 158 8.63 -6.58 5.82
C TRP A 158 8.18 -7.06 4.46
N VAL A 159 7.02 -7.71 4.42
CA VAL A 159 6.31 -8.07 3.18
C VAL A 159 5.04 -7.22 3.11
N GLY A 160 4.90 -6.44 2.04
CA GLY A 160 3.68 -5.69 1.77
C GLY A 160 2.62 -6.57 1.11
N TRP A 161 1.43 -6.60 1.70
CA TRP A 161 0.31 -7.42 1.23
C TRP A 161 -0.73 -6.62 0.45
N SER A 162 -1.07 -5.43 0.92
CA SER A 162 -2.13 -4.64 0.32
C SER A 162 -1.91 -3.15 0.58
N LEU A 163 -2.09 -2.37 -0.46
CA LEU A 163 -2.14 -0.91 -0.38
C LEU A 163 -3.35 -0.44 -1.18
N CYS A 164 -4.35 0.09 -0.52
CA CYS A 164 -5.55 0.61 -1.17
C CYS A 164 -5.93 2.00 -0.66
N SER A 165 -6.64 2.75 -1.49
CA SER A 165 -7.13 4.08 -1.14
C SER A 165 -8.36 4.45 -1.99
N ALA A 166 -9.37 5.03 -1.37
CA ALA A 166 -10.48 5.67 -2.06
C ALA A 166 -10.11 7.06 -2.60
N ILE A 167 -9.18 7.74 -1.92
CA ILE A 167 -8.80 9.13 -2.24
C ILE A 167 -7.46 9.11 -2.98
N PRO A 168 -7.36 9.68 -4.20
CA PRO A 168 -6.12 9.78 -4.96
C PRO A 168 -4.99 10.45 -4.16
N GLY A 169 -3.78 9.91 -4.30
CA GLY A 169 -2.59 10.39 -3.58
C GLY A 169 -2.45 9.89 -2.14
N LEU A 170 -3.55 9.59 -1.45
CA LEU A 170 -3.53 9.18 -0.06
C LEU A 170 -2.79 7.84 0.17
N GLY A 171 -2.88 6.90 -0.77
CA GLY A 171 -2.15 5.63 -0.70
C GLY A 171 -0.63 5.80 -0.58
N THR A 172 -0.06 6.82 -1.22
CA THR A 172 1.36 7.13 -1.09
C THR A 172 1.73 7.53 0.35
N VAL A 173 0.95 8.43 0.94
CA VAL A 173 1.20 8.89 2.32
C VAL A 173 0.96 7.73 3.30
N THR A 174 -0.12 6.96 3.11
CA THR A 174 -0.44 5.79 3.94
C THR A 174 0.68 4.75 3.92
N LYS A 175 1.24 4.45 2.74
CA LYS A 175 2.39 3.53 2.66
C LYS A 175 3.60 4.08 3.38
N GLY A 176 3.96 5.35 3.15
CA GLY A 176 5.10 5.98 3.81
C GLY A 176 4.99 5.98 5.34
N LEU A 177 3.82 6.32 5.85
CA LEU A 177 3.50 6.22 7.28
C LEU A 177 3.62 4.78 7.79
N GLY A 178 3.06 3.80 7.07
CA GLY A 178 3.16 2.40 7.45
C GLY A 178 4.61 1.93 7.53
N LEU A 179 5.43 2.25 6.55
CA LEU A 179 6.85 1.89 6.54
C LEU A 179 7.59 2.47 7.76
N GLU A 180 7.27 3.69 8.19
CA GLU A 180 7.84 4.30 9.39
C GLU A 180 7.31 3.68 10.68
N VAL A 181 5.99 3.46 10.77
CA VAL A 181 5.34 2.75 11.91
C VAL A 181 5.97 1.38 12.09
N TYR A 182 6.19 0.65 11.00
CA TYR A 182 6.74 -0.71 11.02
C TYR A 182 8.25 -0.73 11.27
N GLY A 183 8.94 0.39 11.24
CA GLY A 183 10.40 0.44 11.30
C GLY A 183 11.04 -0.33 10.13
N ALA A 184 10.39 -0.30 8.96
CA ALA A 184 10.82 -1.07 7.81
C ALA A 184 12.15 -0.53 7.25
N ARG A 185 13.14 -1.42 7.13
CA ARG A 185 14.41 -1.15 6.44
C ARG A 185 14.41 -1.74 5.05
N THR A 186 13.80 -2.91 4.89
CA THR A 186 13.61 -3.55 3.60
C THR A 186 12.16 -3.97 3.45
N LEU A 187 11.65 -3.82 2.24
CA LEU A 187 10.30 -4.21 1.87
C LEU A 187 10.37 -5.16 0.68
N THR A 188 9.78 -6.33 0.82
CA THR A 188 9.43 -7.20 -0.30
C THR A 188 7.97 -6.98 -0.64
N GLY A 189 7.64 -6.88 -1.91
CA GLY A 189 6.26 -6.66 -2.35
C GLY A 189 6.01 -7.26 -3.72
N VAL A 190 4.74 -7.33 -4.05
CA VAL A 190 4.24 -7.74 -5.35
C VAL A 190 3.62 -6.52 -6.04
N ALA A 191 3.89 -6.35 -7.31
CA ALA A 191 3.32 -5.29 -8.13
C ALA A 191 3.11 -5.80 -9.56
N GLN A 192 2.37 -5.05 -10.36
CA GLN A 192 2.25 -5.30 -11.79
C GLN A 192 3.07 -4.26 -12.56
N PHE A 193 3.81 -4.69 -13.58
CA PHE A 193 4.54 -3.77 -14.46
C PHE A 193 3.60 -2.74 -15.11
N SER A 194 2.36 -3.14 -15.41
CA SER A 194 1.34 -2.32 -16.06
C SER A 194 0.49 -1.47 -15.09
N ASP A 195 0.74 -1.52 -13.78
CA ASP A 195 -0.06 -0.79 -12.79
C ASP A 195 0.59 0.53 -12.37
N GLN A 196 -0.22 1.56 -12.25
CA GLN A 196 0.20 2.84 -11.65
C GLN A 196 0.71 2.69 -10.21
N GLY A 197 0.33 1.61 -9.51
CA GLY A 197 0.89 1.22 -8.22
C GLY A 197 2.42 1.09 -8.25
N LEU A 198 3.00 0.68 -9.37
CA LEU A 198 4.46 0.61 -9.53
C LEU A 198 5.14 1.97 -9.28
N ARG A 199 4.52 3.06 -9.73
CA ARG A 199 4.99 4.43 -9.45
C ARG A 199 5.00 4.74 -7.95
N VAL A 200 3.97 4.29 -7.23
CA VAL A 200 3.87 4.47 -5.78
C VAL A 200 4.97 3.68 -5.09
N HIS A 201 5.11 2.40 -5.44
CA HIS A 201 6.10 1.52 -4.82
C HIS A 201 7.53 2.02 -5.04
N ARG A 202 7.84 2.51 -6.25
CA ARG A 202 9.15 3.00 -6.63
C ARG A 202 9.59 4.30 -5.92
N ARG A 203 8.68 4.99 -5.28
CA ARG A 203 8.98 6.27 -4.58
C ARG A 203 9.66 6.09 -3.22
N PHE A 204 9.71 4.88 -2.67
CA PHE A 204 10.19 4.63 -1.31
C PHE A 204 11.61 4.05 -1.23
N GLY A 205 12.36 4.08 -2.31
CA GLY A 205 13.75 3.64 -2.37
C GLY A 205 14.06 2.82 -3.64
N PRO A 206 15.31 2.38 -3.82
CA PRO A 206 15.71 1.54 -4.91
C PRO A 206 14.87 0.26 -4.96
N MET A 207 14.42 -0.13 -6.15
CA MET A 207 13.54 -1.29 -6.34
C MET A 207 14.23 -2.33 -7.21
N ARG A 208 14.74 -3.38 -6.57
CA ARG A 208 15.33 -4.54 -7.25
C ARG A 208 14.25 -5.57 -7.57
N ILE A 209 14.26 -6.10 -8.78
CA ILE A 209 13.39 -7.19 -9.21
C ILE A 209 13.97 -8.50 -8.65
N ILE A 210 13.13 -9.26 -7.95
CA ILE A 210 13.44 -10.59 -7.40
C ILE A 210 12.89 -11.69 -8.31
N ALA A 211 11.70 -11.46 -8.86
CA ALA A 211 11.11 -12.27 -9.91
C ALA A 211 10.37 -11.34 -10.87
N ALA A 212 10.56 -11.56 -12.18
CA ALA A 212 9.94 -10.76 -13.23
C ALA A 212 8.62 -11.36 -13.73
N THR A 213 8.34 -12.62 -13.37
CA THR A 213 7.07 -13.30 -13.64
C THR A 213 6.65 -14.10 -12.41
N LEU A 214 5.34 -14.25 -12.25
CA LEU A 214 4.74 -15.13 -11.25
C LEU A 214 3.63 -15.95 -11.95
N ASP A 215 3.97 -17.12 -12.43
CA ASP A 215 3.05 -17.97 -13.22
C ASP A 215 1.79 -18.38 -12.44
N LEU A 216 1.89 -18.48 -11.12
CA LEU A 216 0.75 -18.80 -10.25
C LEU A 216 -0.10 -17.58 -9.89
N HIS A 217 0.31 -16.37 -10.25
CA HIS A 217 -0.45 -15.17 -9.93
C HIS A 217 -1.57 -14.96 -10.96
N PRO A 218 -2.82 -14.72 -10.53
CA PRO A 218 -3.96 -14.60 -11.46
C PRO A 218 -3.87 -13.36 -12.37
N VAL A 219 -3.09 -12.36 -11.98
CA VAL A 219 -2.90 -11.13 -12.76
C VAL A 219 -1.60 -11.23 -13.54
N PRO A 220 -1.63 -11.06 -14.87
CA PRO A 220 -0.42 -11.08 -15.70
C PRO A 220 0.50 -9.88 -15.38
N HIS A 221 1.72 -9.93 -15.88
CA HIS A 221 2.73 -8.88 -15.72
C HIS A 221 3.09 -8.59 -14.25
N THR A 222 2.97 -9.58 -13.38
CA THR A 222 3.26 -9.46 -11.95
C THR A 222 4.74 -9.70 -11.70
N LEU A 223 5.35 -8.81 -10.92
CA LEU A 223 6.71 -8.92 -10.43
C LEU A 223 6.77 -8.99 -8.91
N VAL A 224 7.79 -9.66 -8.39
CA VAL A 224 8.22 -9.53 -7.00
C VAL A 224 9.41 -8.58 -6.95
N TYR A 225 9.35 -7.61 -6.06
CA TYR A 225 10.44 -6.67 -5.85
C TYR A 225 10.91 -6.65 -4.40
N ARG A 226 12.14 -6.20 -4.21
CA ARG A 226 12.68 -5.81 -2.91
C ARG A 226 13.17 -4.38 -2.97
N SER A 227 12.82 -3.60 -1.95
CA SER A 227 13.20 -2.20 -1.83
C SER A 227 13.96 -1.97 -0.53
N ASP A 228 15.04 -1.21 -0.58
CA ASP A 228 15.68 -0.65 0.60
C ASP A 228 14.97 0.67 0.95
N VAL A 229 14.22 0.64 2.07
CA VAL A 229 13.24 1.67 2.40
C VAL A 229 13.94 2.98 2.77
N PHE A 230 13.57 4.06 2.09
CA PHE A 230 14.14 5.41 2.23
C PHE A 230 15.66 5.49 2.03
N ALA A 231 16.25 4.49 1.36
CA ALA A 231 17.66 4.55 0.98
C ALA A 231 17.87 5.55 -0.17
N ASP A 232 19.09 6.05 -0.26
CA ASP A 232 19.51 6.91 -1.36
C ASP A 232 19.33 6.22 -2.69
N ASP A 233 18.77 6.94 -3.64
CA ASP A 233 18.42 6.44 -4.96
C ASP A 233 18.82 7.49 -6.01
N PRO A 234 20.14 7.60 -6.30
CA PRO A 234 20.63 8.57 -7.24
C PRO A 234 20.07 8.30 -8.64
N PRO A 235 19.79 9.35 -9.43
CA PRO A 235 19.34 9.20 -10.80
C PRO A 235 20.32 8.34 -11.62
N GLN A 236 19.77 7.33 -12.31
CA GLN A 236 20.53 6.47 -13.21
C GLN A 236 19.85 6.44 -14.58
N ALA A 237 20.64 6.24 -15.63
CA ALA A 237 20.10 6.00 -16.96
C ALA A 237 19.62 4.54 -17.06
N PRO A 238 18.46 4.28 -17.67
CA PRO A 238 18.02 2.93 -17.92
C PRO A 238 18.93 2.24 -18.97
N THR A 239 19.15 0.95 -18.77
CA THR A 239 19.81 0.14 -19.79
C THR A 239 18.85 -0.04 -20.98
N PHE A 240 17.56 -0.23 -20.68
CA PHE A 240 16.49 -0.27 -21.68
C PHE A 240 15.15 0.15 -21.10
N TRP A 241 14.20 0.39 -22.01
CA TRP A 241 12.80 0.67 -21.69
C TRP A 241 11.96 -0.54 -22.12
N MET A 242 11.39 -1.26 -21.16
CA MET A 242 10.52 -2.40 -21.39
C MET A 242 9.07 -1.94 -21.58
N ASP A 243 8.36 -2.46 -22.56
CA ASP A 243 6.89 -2.37 -22.58
C ASP A 243 6.33 -3.14 -21.38
N CYS A 244 5.47 -2.51 -20.61
CA CYS A 244 4.93 -3.08 -19.37
C CYS A 244 4.11 -4.38 -19.59
N ARG A 245 3.70 -4.65 -20.83
CA ARG A 245 2.91 -5.84 -21.23
C ARG A 245 3.72 -6.85 -22.03
N ASP A 246 5.00 -6.63 -22.25
CA ASP A 246 5.87 -7.54 -22.98
C ASP A 246 6.24 -8.76 -22.11
N LEU A 247 5.46 -9.83 -22.26
CA LEU A 247 5.66 -11.08 -21.52
C LEU A 247 6.96 -11.80 -21.89
N ASP A 248 7.41 -11.67 -23.14
CA ASP A 248 8.64 -12.33 -23.58
C ASP A 248 9.85 -11.66 -22.95
N ALA A 249 9.91 -10.34 -22.94
CA ALA A 249 10.95 -9.60 -22.22
C ALA A 249 10.93 -9.90 -20.71
N GLN A 250 9.76 -10.05 -20.10
CA GLN A 250 9.63 -10.43 -18.68
C GLN A 250 10.14 -11.85 -18.42
N ARG A 251 9.88 -12.82 -19.32
CA ARG A 251 10.39 -14.19 -19.23
C ARG A 251 11.91 -14.27 -19.42
N ASP A 252 12.45 -13.53 -20.37
CA ASP A 252 13.89 -13.45 -20.59
C ASP A 252 14.60 -12.87 -19.36
N MET A 253 14.02 -11.81 -18.77
CA MET A 253 14.49 -11.24 -17.51
C MET A 253 14.45 -12.28 -16.38
N GLN A 254 13.36 -13.04 -16.25
CA GLN A 254 13.21 -14.10 -15.26
C GLN A 254 14.29 -15.18 -15.45
N ALA A 255 14.51 -15.64 -16.66
CA ALA A 255 15.53 -16.64 -16.98
C ALA A 255 16.94 -16.14 -16.61
N ALA A 256 17.26 -14.88 -16.88
CA ALA A 256 18.54 -14.28 -16.51
C ALA A 256 18.72 -14.14 -14.98
N ILE A 257 17.64 -13.83 -14.25
CA ILE A 257 17.63 -13.80 -12.78
C ILE A 257 17.92 -15.21 -12.22
N GLU A 258 17.23 -16.22 -12.72
CA GLU A 258 17.37 -17.63 -12.27
C GLU A 258 18.76 -18.19 -12.58
N ALA A 259 19.30 -17.85 -13.74
CA ALA A 259 20.67 -18.23 -14.12
C ALA A 259 21.75 -17.46 -13.32
N GLY A 260 21.38 -16.41 -12.59
CA GLY A 260 22.30 -15.55 -11.88
C GLY A 260 23.23 -14.71 -12.77
N THR A 261 22.89 -14.55 -14.06
CA THR A 261 23.68 -13.81 -15.05
C THR A 261 23.44 -12.31 -14.99
N SER A 262 22.25 -11.88 -14.58
CA SER A 262 21.88 -10.48 -14.50
C SER A 262 21.02 -10.16 -13.28
N ARG A 263 21.10 -8.92 -12.81
CA ARG A 263 20.23 -8.34 -11.80
C ARG A 263 19.52 -7.16 -12.42
N PHE A 264 18.22 -7.00 -12.10
CA PHE A 264 17.41 -5.94 -12.68
C PHE A 264 16.81 -5.06 -11.59
N SER A 265 16.70 -3.79 -11.90
CA SER A 265 16.04 -2.81 -11.05
C SER A 265 15.08 -1.94 -11.87
N VAL A 266 13.92 -1.64 -11.29
CA VAL A 266 13.03 -0.63 -11.83
C VAL A 266 13.56 0.74 -11.42
N LEU A 267 13.77 1.63 -12.37
CA LEU A 267 14.20 3.00 -12.10
C LEU A 267 13.00 3.95 -11.89
N SER A 268 13.26 5.10 -11.27
CA SER A 268 12.28 6.18 -11.15
C SER A 268 11.93 6.74 -12.54
N PRO A 269 10.68 7.03 -12.81
CA PRO A 269 9.52 7.07 -11.91
C PRO A 269 8.71 5.75 -11.83
N GLY A 270 9.16 4.65 -12.37
CA GLY A 270 8.50 3.34 -12.40
C GLY A 270 7.79 3.06 -13.71
N LEU A 271 6.64 3.62 -13.96
CA LEU A 271 5.87 3.43 -15.19
C LEU A 271 5.64 4.79 -15.88
N VAL A 272 5.94 4.89 -17.18
CA VAL A 272 5.72 6.08 -18.02
C VAL A 272 5.21 5.62 -19.37
N ASP A 273 4.03 6.06 -19.78
CA ASP A 273 3.45 5.80 -21.10
C ASP A 273 3.56 4.31 -21.51
N ASP A 274 3.11 3.42 -20.62
CA ASP A 274 3.16 1.96 -20.73
C ASP A 274 4.59 1.37 -20.81
N ARG A 275 5.62 2.15 -20.50
CA ARG A 275 7.02 1.69 -20.49
C ARG A 275 7.64 1.80 -19.09
N VAL A 276 8.46 0.83 -18.76
CA VAL A 276 9.17 0.74 -17.48
C VAL A 276 10.68 0.89 -17.72
N PRO A 277 11.34 1.88 -17.09
CA PRO A 277 12.79 2.02 -17.20
C PRO A 277 13.49 0.96 -16.35
N ILE A 278 14.27 0.12 -16.99
CA ILE A 278 15.00 -0.98 -16.37
C ILE A 278 16.50 -0.70 -16.41
N LEU A 279 17.14 -0.92 -15.26
CA LEU A 279 18.58 -1.02 -15.15
C LEU A 279 18.95 -2.50 -15.03
N GLU A 280 19.75 -2.98 -15.96
CA GLU A 280 20.38 -4.29 -15.91
C GLU A 280 21.85 -4.17 -15.45
N CYS A 281 22.23 -5.00 -14.50
CA CYS A 281 23.61 -5.16 -14.07
C CYS A 281 23.99 -6.62 -14.30
N THR A 282 24.91 -6.88 -15.22
CA THR A 282 25.52 -8.21 -15.42
C THR A 282 26.35 -8.57 -14.20
N SER A 283 26.26 -9.83 -13.80
CA SER A 283 26.93 -10.39 -12.60
C SER A 283 28.40 -10.68 -12.87
#